data_18c4fd8732a7cfaa0a579fa4fc937a03
#
_entry.id   18c4fd8732a7cfaa0a579fa4fc937a03
#
_cell.length_a   1.000
_cell.length_b   1.000
_cell.length_c   1.000
_cell.angle_alpha   90.00
_cell.angle_beta   90.00
_cell.angle_gamma   90.00
#
_symmetry.space_group_name_H-M   'P 1'
#
loop_
_entity.id
_entity.type
_entity.pdbx_description
1 polymer ?
#
loop_
_entity_poly.entity_id
_entity_poly.type
_entity_poly.pdbx_seq_one_letter_code
_entity_poly.pdbx_strand_id
1 'polypeptide(L)'
;MYRSLLLFFVISFMWLPILSATTVLLLKDGGTLEGELLNPDEVNRKWYKVQTAEGLEISLDARLVERVQSRERTALMEYNRDAPLTENTLETHLLWAKWCHERQLFDQSKLHWQQVLEFEPDHGDARRILGYTETPGGWESLSKTHESRGLILDRGRWRTKYEIEVANFLERQTQTEQQWRRTVSELCRRLPMPQAEAELLAIRDPAAIVPIAELLQRGSLYPHARLVLLRTLMQIPDVKALRIAVEWTTRPEVPEEIRKTCIEELVRRAGTQPEIRAIMTAVYRGALLSKEIDEGTVRLTAEALANIGGREAVPELIEVLYLTVTQTIMPEQQQGYSFGGGSTGFSAGGRPIRNTVQVPNQPALTALRQLTGVDFGFDQAAWRNWYREAYRSPVMNLRRH
;
A
#
# COMPACT_ATOMS: atom_id res chain seq x y z
N MET A 1 -30.89 -11.16 78.42
CA MET A 1 -31.03 -9.89 77.64
C MET A 1 -30.86 -10.22 76.17
N TYR A 2 -31.95 -10.48 75.44
CA TYR A 2 -31.99 -10.82 74.05
C TYR A 2 -32.07 -9.48 73.24
N ARG A 3 -31.13 -9.25 72.30
CA ARG A 3 -31.22 -8.17 71.28
C ARG A 3 -31.47 -8.87 69.94
N SER A 4 -32.71 -8.75 69.46
CA SER A 4 -33.14 -9.15 68.12
C SER A 4 -32.49 -8.29 67.06
N LEU A 5 -31.77 -8.92 66.11
CA LEU A 5 -31.31 -8.29 64.86
C LEU A 5 -32.45 -8.42 63.84
N LEU A 6 -33.06 -7.31 63.50
CA LEU A 6 -33.97 -7.22 62.32
C LEU A 6 -33.14 -7.11 61.05
N LEU A 7 -33.15 -8.18 60.26
CA LEU A 7 -32.64 -8.20 58.89
C LEU A 7 -33.65 -7.48 57.96
N PHE A 8 -33.30 -6.30 57.47
CA PHE A 8 -34.01 -5.67 56.36
C PHE A 8 -33.60 -6.35 55.07
N PHE A 9 -34.50 -7.14 54.49
CA PHE A 9 -34.37 -7.64 53.11
C PHE A 9 -34.78 -6.50 52.15
N VAL A 10 -33.78 -5.87 51.55
CA VAL A 10 -34.02 -4.96 50.42
C VAL A 10 -34.25 -5.83 49.20
N ILE A 11 -35.49 -6.02 48.80
CA ILE A 11 -35.87 -6.63 47.53
C ILE A 11 -35.51 -5.59 46.45
N SER A 12 -34.35 -5.77 45.83
CA SER A 12 -33.97 -5.05 44.62
C SER A 12 -34.87 -5.56 43.47
N PHE A 13 -35.88 -4.79 43.15
CA PHE A 13 -36.74 -5.05 41.98
C PHE A 13 -35.87 -4.74 40.75
N MET A 14 -35.24 -5.78 40.19
CA MET A 14 -34.60 -5.72 38.89
C MET A 14 -35.71 -5.47 37.85
N TRP A 15 -35.85 -4.23 37.45
CA TRP A 15 -36.60 -3.91 36.25
C TRP A 15 -35.86 -4.50 35.05
N LEU A 16 -36.30 -5.67 34.59
CA LEU A 16 -36.00 -6.11 33.23
C LEU A 16 -36.69 -5.17 32.26
N PRO A 17 -36.03 -4.59 31.31
CA PRO A 17 -36.67 -3.81 30.26
C PRO A 17 -37.59 -4.76 29.50
N ILE A 18 -38.89 -4.58 29.64
CA ILE A 18 -39.89 -5.23 28.79
C ILE A 18 -39.61 -4.68 27.37
N LEU A 19 -39.05 -5.50 26.50
CA LEU A 19 -38.92 -5.19 25.08
C LEU A 19 -40.35 -5.04 24.54
N SER A 20 -40.83 -3.82 24.51
CA SER A 20 -42.13 -3.51 23.91
C SER A 20 -41.99 -3.55 22.39
N ALA A 21 -42.35 -4.67 21.79
CA ALA A 21 -42.35 -4.83 20.35
C ALA A 21 -43.54 -4.06 19.76
N THR A 22 -43.28 -3.25 18.75
CA THR A 22 -44.35 -2.63 17.95
C THR A 22 -44.92 -3.68 17.03
N THR A 23 -46.24 -3.87 17.08
CA THR A 23 -46.95 -4.80 16.22
C THR A 23 -47.44 -4.06 14.95
N VAL A 24 -47.13 -4.62 13.78
CA VAL A 24 -47.63 -4.14 12.49
C VAL A 24 -48.68 -5.12 12.04
N LEU A 25 -49.93 -4.66 11.94
CA LEU A 25 -51.01 -5.41 11.34
C LEU A 25 -51.12 -5.08 9.85
N LEU A 26 -50.90 -6.11 9.01
CA LEU A 26 -51.15 -6.02 7.58
C LEU A 26 -52.60 -6.37 7.31
N LEU A 27 -53.33 -5.46 6.64
CA LEU A 27 -54.73 -5.64 6.34
C LEU A 27 -54.92 -6.28 4.96
N LYS A 28 -56.04 -7.01 4.77
CA LYS A 28 -56.37 -7.67 3.50
C LYS A 28 -56.59 -6.71 2.33
N ASP A 29 -56.88 -5.46 2.60
CA ASP A 29 -57.00 -4.37 1.61
C ASP A 29 -55.67 -3.73 1.25
N GLY A 30 -54.51 -4.22 1.83
CA GLY A 30 -53.18 -3.67 1.64
C GLY A 30 -52.82 -2.54 2.61
N GLY A 31 -53.74 -2.13 3.48
CA GLY A 31 -53.48 -1.15 4.54
C GLY A 31 -52.53 -1.73 5.65
N THR A 32 -51.88 -0.84 6.40
CA THR A 32 -51.07 -1.20 7.56
C THR A 32 -51.50 -0.38 8.77
N LEU A 33 -51.58 -1.04 9.94
CA LEU A 33 -51.78 -0.38 11.22
C LEU A 33 -50.59 -0.73 12.15
N GLU A 34 -49.87 0.29 12.59
CA GLU A 34 -48.74 0.12 13.53
C GLU A 34 -49.13 0.60 14.93
N GLY A 35 -48.76 -0.16 15.93
CA GLY A 35 -48.99 0.20 17.32
C GLY A 35 -48.64 -0.90 18.29
N GLU A 36 -48.85 -0.64 19.58
CA GLU A 36 -48.71 -1.63 20.64
C GLU A 36 -49.97 -2.49 20.73
N LEU A 37 -49.82 -3.80 20.64
CA LEU A 37 -50.96 -4.73 20.77
C LEU A 37 -51.32 -4.84 22.26
N LEU A 38 -52.49 -4.34 22.63
CA LEU A 38 -52.98 -4.34 24.00
C LEU A 38 -53.53 -5.72 24.51
N ASN A 39 -53.78 -6.64 23.58
CA ASN A 39 -54.29 -7.97 23.89
C ASN A 39 -53.46 -9.10 23.26
N PRO A 40 -52.14 -9.15 23.56
CA PRO A 40 -51.23 -10.14 22.96
C PRO A 40 -51.53 -11.57 23.30
N ASP A 41 -52.01 -11.83 24.50
CA ASP A 41 -52.24 -13.20 25.06
C ASP A 41 -53.64 -13.79 24.75
N GLU A 42 -54.47 -13.04 24.07
CA GLU A 42 -55.83 -13.49 23.75
C GLU A 42 -55.82 -14.50 22.58
N VAL A 43 -56.11 -15.77 22.87
CA VAL A 43 -56.17 -16.85 21.87
C VAL A 43 -57.52 -16.79 21.18
N ASN A 44 -57.57 -16.87 19.82
CA ASN A 44 -58.79 -16.77 19.01
C ASN A 44 -59.52 -15.42 19.15
N ARG A 45 -58.75 -14.34 19.20
CA ARG A 45 -59.28 -12.99 19.33
C ARG A 45 -60.22 -12.62 18.16
N LYS A 46 -61.29 -11.99 18.51
CA LYS A 46 -62.26 -11.42 17.53
C LYS A 46 -61.83 -10.00 17.08
N TRP A 47 -61.06 -9.32 17.95
CA TRP A 47 -60.61 -7.94 17.73
C TRP A 47 -59.15 -7.82 18.12
N TYR A 48 -58.35 -7.13 17.27
CA TYR A 48 -57.04 -6.64 17.63
C TYR A 48 -57.20 -5.25 18.25
N LYS A 49 -56.78 -5.10 19.51
CA LYS A 49 -56.73 -3.79 20.17
C LYS A 49 -55.29 -3.25 20.08
N VAL A 50 -55.13 -2.15 19.36
CA VAL A 50 -53.84 -1.57 19.08
C VAL A 50 -53.82 -0.12 19.58
N GLN A 51 -52.83 0.24 20.37
CA GLN A 51 -52.57 1.60 20.73
C GLN A 51 -51.54 2.20 19.75
N THR A 52 -51.94 3.22 19.00
CA THR A 52 -51.02 3.92 18.10
C THR A 52 -49.98 4.74 18.85
N ALA A 53 -48.92 5.19 18.16
CA ALA A 53 -47.89 6.07 18.74
C ALA A 53 -48.48 7.41 19.26
N GLU A 54 -49.63 7.83 18.74
CA GLU A 54 -50.36 9.04 19.15
C GLU A 54 -51.28 8.79 20.36
N GLY A 55 -51.26 7.57 20.91
CA GLY A 55 -52.04 7.21 22.10
C GLY A 55 -53.52 6.83 21.78
N LEU A 56 -53.90 6.73 20.50
CA LEU A 56 -55.22 6.30 20.12
C LEU A 56 -55.41 4.79 20.22
N GLU A 57 -56.46 4.34 20.90
CA GLU A 57 -56.86 2.94 20.94
C GLU A 57 -57.74 2.60 19.74
N ILE A 58 -57.30 1.71 18.87
CA ILE A 58 -58.01 1.22 17.70
C ILE A 58 -58.36 -0.25 17.90
N SER A 59 -59.67 -0.57 17.79
CA SER A 59 -60.15 -1.95 17.80
C SER A 59 -60.44 -2.39 16.37
N LEU A 60 -59.68 -3.35 15.84
CA LEU A 60 -59.80 -3.85 14.48
C LEU A 60 -60.31 -5.27 14.46
N ASP A 61 -61.32 -5.57 13.63
CA ASP A 61 -61.86 -6.93 13.45
C ASP A 61 -60.78 -7.87 12.92
N ALA A 62 -60.55 -8.97 13.58
CA ALA A 62 -59.49 -9.93 13.22
C ALA A 62 -59.66 -10.50 11.79
N ARG A 63 -60.86 -10.49 11.23
CA ARG A 63 -61.13 -10.92 9.84
C ARG A 63 -60.51 -9.99 8.79
N LEU A 64 -60.22 -8.74 9.13
CA LEU A 64 -59.59 -7.75 8.25
C LEU A 64 -58.05 -7.86 8.27
N VAL A 65 -57.47 -8.55 9.23
CA VAL A 65 -56.04 -8.71 9.35
C VAL A 65 -55.57 -9.92 8.53
N GLU A 66 -54.63 -9.69 7.63
CA GLU A 66 -53.99 -10.74 6.84
C GLU A 66 -52.81 -11.37 7.62
N ARG A 67 -51.97 -10.52 8.20
CA ARG A 67 -50.77 -10.95 8.92
C ARG A 67 -50.44 -10.01 10.09
N VAL A 68 -49.95 -10.57 11.14
CA VAL A 68 -49.38 -9.84 12.29
C VAL A 68 -47.86 -9.97 12.27
N GLN A 69 -47.14 -8.87 12.24
CA GLN A 69 -45.67 -8.83 12.32
C GLN A 69 -45.27 -8.07 13.59
N SER A 70 -44.39 -8.66 14.37
CA SER A 70 -43.77 -7.97 15.48
C SER A 70 -42.52 -7.26 14.96
N ARG A 71 -42.42 -5.95 15.19
CA ARG A 71 -41.23 -5.15 14.87
C ARG A 71 -40.63 -4.68 16.19
N GLU A 72 -39.35 -5.00 16.42
CA GLU A 72 -38.63 -4.47 17.57
C GLU A 72 -38.59 -2.94 17.48
N ARG A 73 -38.95 -2.27 18.56
CA ARG A 73 -38.82 -0.81 18.65
C ARG A 73 -37.34 -0.44 18.68
N THR A 74 -36.93 0.42 17.78
CA THR A 74 -35.58 1.00 17.85
C THR A 74 -35.51 1.99 19.03
N ALA A 75 -34.35 2.09 19.66
CA ALA A 75 -34.13 3.04 20.74
C ALA A 75 -34.51 4.48 20.37
N LEU A 76 -34.35 4.86 19.10
CA LEU A 76 -34.77 6.16 18.58
C LEU A 76 -36.28 6.35 18.57
N MET A 77 -37.06 5.31 18.28
CA MET A 77 -38.53 5.39 18.36
C MET A 77 -39.02 5.55 19.82
N GLU A 78 -38.39 4.84 20.75
CA GLU A 78 -38.69 5.01 22.19
C GLU A 78 -38.36 6.41 22.67
N TYR A 79 -37.19 6.93 22.29
CA TYR A 79 -36.80 8.29 22.58
C TYR A 79 -37.80 9.33 22.06
N ASN A 80 -38.16 9.24 20.79
CA ASN A 80 -39.07 10.22 20.15
C ASN A 80 -40.50 10.18 20.75
N ARG A 81 -40.90 9.03 21.30
CA ARG A 81 -42.19 8.89 21.99
C ARG A 81 -42.18 9.49 23.39
N ASP A 82 -41.15 9.16 24.16
CA ASP A 82 -41.12 9.36 25.62
C ASP A 82 -40.44 10.67 26.04
N ALA A 83 -39.37 11.07 25.37
CA ALA A 83 -38.62 12.26 25.74
C ALA A 83 -39.45 13.58 25.68
N PRO A 84 -40.36 13.79 24.68
CA PRO A 84 -41.19 14.98 24.65
C PRO A 84 -42.22 15.06 25.78
N LEU A 85 -42.56 13.94 26.42
CA LEU A 85 -43.54 13.84 27.49
C LEU A 85 -42.96 14.06 28.89
N THR A 86 -41.63 14.16 29.00
CA THR A 86 -40.96 14.33 30.29
C THR A 86 -40.79 15.81 30.67
N GLU A 87 -40.79 16.06 31.96
CA GLU A 87 -40.59 17.42 32.50
C GLU A 87 -39.18 17.94 32.17
N ASN A 88 -39.11 19.25 31.92
CA ASN A 88 -37.84 19.93 31.66
C ASN A 88 -37.11 20.22 33.00
N THR A 89 -36.45 19.20 33.56
CA THR A 89 -35.71 19.31 34.84
C THR A 89 -34.28 18.79 34.65
N LEU A 90 -33.37 19.22 35.53
CA LEU A 90 -31.98 18.73 35.54
C LEU A 90 -31.92 17.19 35.61
N GLU A 91 -32.69 16.61 36.53
CA GLU A 91 -32.70 15.15 36.74
C GLU A 91 -33.17 14.41 35.48
N THR A 92 -34.21 14.92 34.81
CA THR A 92 -34.73 14.35 33.58
C THR A 92 -33.70 14.37 32.47
N HIS A 93 -32.99 15.48 32.29
CA HIS A 93 -31.95 15.60 31.28
C HIS A 93 -30.74 14.73 31.59
N LEU A 94 -30.34 14.57 32.85
CA LEU A 94 -29.30 13.61 33.25
C LEU A 94 -29.70 12.16 32.94
N LEU A 95 -30.95 11.79 33.20
CA LEU A 95 -31.45 10.44 32.87
C LEU A 95 -31.46 10.19 31.39
N TRP A 96 -32.01 11.10 30.57
CA TRP A 96 -32.04 10.97 29.12
C TRP A 96 -30.66 10.98 28.48
N ALA A 97 -29.76 11.83 28.98
CA ALA A 97 -28.39 11.88 28.48
C ALA A 97 -27.67 10.55 28.63
N LYS A 98 -27.81 9.89 29.79
CA LYS A 98 -27.24 8.54 30.05
C LYS A 98 -27.95 7.47 29.25
N TRP A 99 -29.29 7.47 29.25
CA TRP A 99 -30.11 6.50 28.52
C TRP A 99 -29.79 6.50 27.01
N CYS A 100 -29.69 7.69 26.40
CA CYS A 100 -29.31 7.84 24.99
C CYS A 100 -27.88 7.36 24.75
N HIS A 101 -26.95 7.66 25.63
CA HIS A 101 -25.55 7.23 25.49
C HIS A 101 -25.41 5.69 25.49
N GLU A 102 -26.08 5.03 26.44
CA GLU A 102 -26.08 3.55 26.54
C GLU A 102 -26.64 2.87 25.29
N ARG A 103 -27.56 3.57 24.59
CA ARG A 103 -28.21 3.07 23.36
C ARG A 103 -27.61 3.60 22.09
N GLN A 104 -26.44 4.22 22.18
CA GLN A 104 -25.69 4.78 21.03
C GLN A 104 -26.40 5.92 20.28
N LEU A 105 -27.36 6.56 20.91
CA LEU A 105 -28.03 7.77 20.41
C LEU A 105 -27.18 9.00 20.82
N PHE A 106 -25.99 9.11 20.25
CA PHE A 106 -24.99 10.10 20.69
C PHE A 106 -25.42 11.54 20.46
N ASP A 107 -26.13 11.82 19.38
CA ASP A 107 -26.63 13.19 19.10
C ASP A 107 -27.69 13.61 20.12
N GLN A 108 -28.62 12.75 20.46
CA GLN A 108 -29.65 12.98 21.47
C GLN A 108 -29.03 13.09 22.87
N SER A 109 -28.08 12.22 23.19
CA SER A 109 -27.32 12.30 24.43
C SER A 109 -26.66 13.67 24.57
N LYS A 110 -26.00 14.15 23.50
CA LYS A 110 -25.32 15.45 23.48
C LYS A 110 -26.29 16.62 23.72
N LEU A 111 -27.49 16.58 23.12
CA LEU A 111 -28.52 17.60 23.35
C LEU A 111 -28.91 17.65 24.81
N HIS A 112 -29.15 16.51 25.46
CA HIS A 112 -29.49 16.48 26.87
C HIS A 112 -28.33 16.95 27.76
N TRP A 113 -27.08 16.60 27.44
CA TRP A 113 -25.92 17.16 28.17
C TRP A 113 -25.80 18.67 28.02
N GLN A 114 -26.16 19.25 26.86
CA GLN A 114 -26.22 20.70 26.69
C GLN A 114 -27.29 21.34 27.60
N GLN A 115 -28.47 20.71 27.71
CA GLN A 115 -29.52 21.16 28.62
C GLN A 115 -29.08 21.07 30.09
N VAL A 116 -28.36 20.02 30.49
CA VAL A 116 -27.77 19.95 31.82
C VAL A 116 -26.90 21.15 32.14
N LEU A 117 -26.11 21.66 31.17
CA LEU A 117 -25.28 22.87 31.37
C LEU A 117 -26.10 24.17 31.44
N GLU A 118 -27.34 24.18 30.96
CA GLU A 118 -28.25 25.33 31.15
C GLU A 118 -28.73 25.42 32.61
N PHE A 119 -28.93 24.29 33.30
CA PHE A 119 -29.29 24.20 34.69
C PHE A 119 -28.06 24.35 35.61
N GLU A 120 -26.98 23.62 35.29
CA GLU A 120 -25.73 23.61 36.04
C GLU A 120 -24.54 23.89 35.09
N PRO A 121 -24.15 25.17 34.91
CA PRO A 121 -23.08 25.56 33.99
C PRO A 121 -21.74 24.85 34.24
N ASP A 122 -21.42 24.52 35.48
CA ASP A 122 -20.16 23.88 35.88
C ASP A 122 -20.27 22.37 36.13
N HIS A 123 -21.34 21.73 35.64
CA HIS A 123 -21.50 20.27 35.76
C HIS A 123 -20.36 19.51 35.08
N GLY A 124 -19.47 18.91 35.87
CA GLY A 124 -18.19 18.34 35.39
C GLY A 124 -18.34 17.25 34.34
N ASP A 125 -19.32 16.33 34.50
CA ASP A 125 -19.53 15.25 33.54
C ASP A 125 -20.10 15.79 32.22
N ALA A 126 -21.06 16.73 32.27
CA ALA A 126 -21.61 17.35 31.08
C ALA A 126 -20.52 18.08 30.28
N ARG A 127 -19.68 18.85 30.97
CA ARG A 127 -18.54 19.54 30.35
C ARG A 127 -17.59 18.55 29.68
N ARG A 128 -17.18 17.48 30.36
CA ARG A 128 -16.26 16.46 29.82
C ARG A 128 -16.84 15.74 28.59
N ILE A 129 -18.10 15.35 28.66
CA ILE A 129 -18.76 14.65 27.56
C ILE A 129 -18.95 15.56 26.36
N LEU A 130 -19.21 16.85 26.57
CA LEU A 130 -19.31 17.86 25.52
C LEU A 130 -17.95 18.34 25.00
N GLY A 131 -16.83 17.75 25.48
CA GLY A 131 -15.50 18.03 24.98
C GLY A 131 -14.84 19.25 25.58
N TYR A 132 -15.20 19.61 26.81
CA TYR A 132 -14.48 20.63 27.60
C TYR A 132 -13.40 19.97 28.45
N THR A 133 -12.31 20.66 28.66
CA THR A 133 -11.21 20.27 29.54
C THR A 133 -11.11 21.29 30.68
N GLU A 134 -10.95 20.80 31.88
CA GLU A 134 -10.72 21.64 33.06
C GLU A 134 -9.29 22.18 33.04
N THR A 135 -9.15 23.49 33.15
CA THR A 135 -7.86 24.19 33.20
C THR A 135 -7.81 25.06 34.47
N PRO A 136 -6.64 25.53 34.89
CA PRO A 136 -6.55 26.45 36.04
C PRO A 136 -7.37 27.73 35.88
N GLY A 137 -7.77 28.11 34.67
CA GLY A 137 -8.62 29.25 34.33
C GLY A 137 -10.10 28.92 34.18
N GLY A 138 -10.52 27.64 34.41
CA GLY A 138 -11.88 27.19 34.24
C GLY A 138 -12.02 26.17 33.10
N TRP A 139 -13.24 25.94 32.62
CA TRP A 139 -13.53 25.00 31.55
C TRP A 139 -13.26 25.57 30.16
N GLU A 140 -12.39 24.95 29.40
CA GLU A 140 -12.12 25.30 27.99
C GLU A 140 -12.57 24.19 27.06
N SER A 141 -13.13 24.56 25.88
CA SER A 141 -13.44 23.57 24.87
C SER A 141 -12.17 22.95 24.34
N LEU A 142 -12.21 21.66 24.07
CA LEU A 142 -11.08 20.90 23.48
C LEU A 142 -10.61 21.54 22.17
N SER A 143 -11.54 22.06 21.37
CA SER A 143 -11.22 22.79 20.14
C SER A 143 -10.35 24.00 20.41
N LYS A 144 -10.75 24.85 21.39
CA LYS A 144 -10.00 26.05 21.75
C LYS A 144 -8.60 25.72 22.28
N THR A 145 -8.49 24.62 23.04
CA THR A 145 -7.20 24.11 23.53
C THR A 145 -6.31 23.65 22.40
N HIS A 146 -6.86 22.98 21.38
CA HIS A 146 -6.09 22.57 20.21
C HIS A 146 -5.68 23.76 19.33
N GLU A 147 -6.58 24.70 19.10
CA GLU A 147 -6.30 25.94 18.35
C GLU A 147 -5.21 26.77 19.02
N SER A 148 -5.23 26.92 20.35
CA SER A 148 -4.19 27.63 21.09
C SER A 148 -2.80 26.96 20.98
N ARG A 149 -2.75 25.64 20.69
CA ARG A 149 -1.54 24.89 20.38
C ARG A 149 -1.15 24.97 18.91
N GLY A 150 -1.86 25.74 18.10
CA GLY A 150 -1.60 25.88 16.67
C GLY A 150 -2.06 24.68 15.83
N LEU A 151 -2.97 23.84 16.38
CA LEU A 151 -3.56 22.75 15.64
C LEU A 151 -4.79 23.24 14.85
N ILE A 152 -5.01 22.66 13.71
CA ILE A 152 -6.10 22.93 12.78
C ILE A 152 -6.90 21.64 12.61
N LEU A 153 -8.23 21.76 12.67
CA LEU A 153 -9.10 20.62 12.39
C LEU A 153 -9.15 20.35 10.87
N ASP A 154 -8.45 19.31 10.45
CA ASP A 154 -8.42 18.86 9.05
C ASP A 154 -9.03 17.47 8.92
N ARG A 155 -10.10 17.36 8.11
CA ARG A 155 -10.79 16.08 7.82
C ARG A 155 -11.12 15.27 9.09
N GLY A 156 -11.59 15.94 10.14
CA GLY A 156 -11.98 15.33 11.42
C GLY A 156 -10.82 14.97 12.35
N ARG A 157 -9.61 15.44 12.09
CA ARG A 157 -8.42 15.24 12.94
C ARG A 157 -7.70 16.56 13.17
N TRP A 158 -7.22 16.74 14.39
CA TRP A 158 -6.39 17.87 14.76
C TRP A 158 -4.96 17.63 14.26
N ARG A 159 -4.45 18.55 13.44
CA ARG A 159 -3.13 18.48 12.82
C ARG A 159 -2.43 19.82 12.84
N THR A 160 -1.12 19.80 12.82
CA THR A 160 -0.32 21.00 12.58
C THR A 160 -0.45 21.45 11.12
N LYS A 161 -0.21 22.72 10.87
CA LYS A 161 -0.16 23.28 9.52
C LYS A 161 0.83 22.49 8.62
N TYR A 162 1.98 22.14 9.19
CA TYR A 162 3.01 21.37 8.48
C TYR A 162 2.52 19.99 8.06
N GLU A 163 1.85 19.24 8.95
CA GLU A 163 1.29 17.92 8.62
C GLU A 163 0.25 18.00 7.51
N ILE A 164 -0.57 19.06 7.49
CA ILE A 164 -1.55 19.30 6.42
C ILE A 164 -0.83 19.57 5.08
N GLU A 165 0.19 20.43 5.10
CA GLU A 165 0.97 20.76 3.89
C GLU A 165 1.66 19.50 3.31
N VAL A 166 2.28 18.68 4.16
CA VAL A 166 2.90 17.41 3.75
C VAL A 166 1.86 16.45 3.19
N ALA A 167 0.72 16.28 3.86
CA ALA A 167 -0.36 15.42 3.38
C ALA A 167 -0.89 15.85 2.02
N ASN A 168 -1.13 17.14 1.83
CA ASN A 168 -1.59 17.70 0.56
C ASN A 168 -0.53 17.60 -0.56
N PHE A 169 0.75 17.72 -0.21
CA PHE A 169 1.85 17.52 -1.16
C PHE A 169 1.90 16.06 -1.64
N LEU A 170 1.85 15.09 -0.72
CA LEU A 170 1.85 13.66 -1.05
C LEU A 170 0.62 13.26 -1.86
N GLU A 171 -0.55 13.81 -1.53
CA GLU A 171 -1.77 13.54 -2.28
C GLU A 171 -1.68 14.05 -3.72
N ARG A 172 -1.15 15.28 -3.92
CA ARG A 172 -0.91 15.83 -5.28
C ARG A 172 0.10 14.98 -6.06
N GLN A 173 1.19 14.54 -5.43
CA GLN A 173 2.14 13.63 -6.07
C GLN A 173 1.46 12.33 -6.53
N THR A 174 0.69 11.71 -5.64
CA THR A 174 -0.02 10.46 -5.94
C THR A 174 -1.01 10.64 -7.10
N GLN A 175 -1.75 11.75 -7.12
CA GLN A 175 -2.67 12.07 -8.21
C GLN A 175 -1.93 12.27 -9.54
N THR A 176 -0.80 12.97 -9.53
CA THR A 176 0.03 13.20 -10.72
C THR A 176 0.61 11.88 -11.24
N GLU A 177 1.12 11.02 -10.35
CA GLU A 177 1.61 9.69 -10.74
C GLU A 177 0.48 8.81 -11.33
N GLN A 178 -0.73 8.87 -10.77
CA GLN A 178 -1.88 8.14 -11.31
C GLN A 178 -2.28 8.64 -12.71
N GLN A 179 -2.22 9.96 -12.95
CA GLN A 179 -2.45 10.54 -14.27
C GLN A 179 -1.41 10.02 -15.25
N TRP A 180 -0.11 10.08 -14.91
CA TRP A 180 0.96 9.55 -15.75
C TRP A 180 0.82 8.05 -16.00
N ARG A 181 0.42 7.27 -15.01
CA ARG A 181 0.17 5.82 -15.18
C ARG A 181 -0.89 5.54 -16.25
N ARG A 182 -1.96 6.34 -16.30
CA ARG A 182 -2.99 6.25 -17.35
C ARG A 182 -2.45 6.69 -18.71
N THR A 183 -1.82 7.86 -18.76
CA THR A 183 -1.28 8.46 -20.01
C THR A 183 -0.22 7.56 -20.65
N VAL A 184 0.79 7.12 -19.87
CA VAL A 184 1.86 6.26 -20.41
C VAL A 184 1.32 4.91 -20.86
N SER A 185 0.38 4.32 -20.10
CA SER A 185 -0.26 3.05 -20.48
C SER A 185 -1.08 3.17 -21.76
N GLU A 186 -1.75 4.30 -21.97
CA GLU A 186 -2.52 4.56 -23.18
C GLU A 186 -1.61 4.78 -24.39
N LEU A 187 -0.56 5.60 -24.24
CA LEU A 187 0.42 5.83 -25.28
C LEU A 187 1.13 4.52 -25.69
N CYS A 188 1.50 3.69 -24.72
CA CYS A 188 2.09 2.38 -25.02
C CYS A 188 1.15 1.47 -25.80
N ARG A 189 -0.16 1.50 -25.55
CA ARG A 189 -1.14 0.72 -26.34
C ARG A 189 -1.27 1.21 -27.77
N ARG A 190 -0.98 2.49 -28.02
CA ARG A 190 -1.02 3.10 -29.35
C ARG A 190 0.28 2.93 -30.14
N LEU A 191 1.36 2.43 -29.51
CA LEU A 191 2.57 2.09 -30.26
C LEU A 191 2.26 0.93 -31.26
N PRO A 192 2.86 0.93 -32.45
CA PRO A 192 3.97 1.75 -32.91
C PRO A 192 3.56 3.03 -33.68
N MET A 193 2.44 3.65 -33.39
CA MET A 193 2.04 4.91 -34.05
C MET A 193 3.10 5.99 -33.80
N PRO A 194 3.63 6.66 -34.86
CA PRO A 194 4.71 7.63 -34.70
C PRO A 194 4.35 8.79 -33.76
N GLN A 195 3.09 9.21 -33.76
CA GLN A 195 2.62 10.26 -32.87
C GLN A 195 2.69 9.83 -31.39
N ALA A 196 2.29 8.61 -31.04
CA ALA A 196 2.37 8.10 -29.67
C ALA A 196 3.83 7.96 -29.20
N GLU A 197 4.72 7.53 -30.09
CA GLU A 197 6.15 7.47 -29.81
C GLU A 197 6.73 8.87 -29.55
N ALA A 198 6.40 9.85 -30.38
CA ALA A 198 6.83 11.23 -30.17
C ALA A 198 6.33 11.84 -28.86
N GLU A 199 5.05 11.58 -28.50
CA GLU A 199 4.47 12.02 -27.23
C GLU A 199 5.18 11.37 -26.03
N LEU A 200 5.51 10.07 -26.09
CA LEU A 200 6.30 9.39 -25.05
C LEU A 200 7.69 10.00 -24.92
N LEU A 201 8.40 10.16 -26.01
CA LEU A 201 9.76 10.72 -26.02
C LEU A 201 9.80 12.22 -25.63
N ALA A 202 8.67 12.93 -25.65
CA ALA A 202 8.55 14.30 -25.19
C ALA A 202 8.36 14.44 -23.67
N ILE A 203 8.09 13.36 -22.95
CA ILE A 203 7.89 13.39 -21.49
C ILE A 203 9.17 13.84 -20.78
N ARG A 204 9.04 14.85 -19.90
CA ARG A 204 10.14 15.39 -19.08
C ARG A 204 9.79 15.44 -17.60
N ASP A 205 8.55 15.11 -17.24
CA ASP A 205 8.06 15.18 -15.86
C ASP A 205 8.60 14.00 -15.02
N PRO A 206 9.29 14.28 -13.90
CA PRO A 206 9.78 13.22 -13.00
C PRO A 206 8.68 12.32 -12.41
N ALA A 207 7.44 12.80 -12.31
CA ALA A 207 6.31 11.99 -11.82
C ALA A 207 5.97 10.81 -12.76
N ALA A 208 6.44 10.84 -14.03
CA ALA A 208 6.28 9.74 -14.98
C ALA A 208 7.27 8.57 -14.73
N ILE A 209 8.32 8.75 -13.92
CA ILE A 209 9.37 7.75 -13.71
C ILE A 209 8.80 6.45 -13.15
N VAL A 210 8.01 6.53 -12.06
CA VAL A 210 7.43 5.35 -11.41
C VAL A 210 6.47 4.62 -12.34
N PRO A 211 5.51 5.29 -12.99
CA PRO A 211 4.64 4.66 -13.99
C PRO A 211 5.38 3.95 -15.13
N ILE A 212 6.44 4.56 -15.67
CA ILE A 212 7.25 3.96 -16.74
C ILE A 212 8.00 2.72 -16.21
N ALA A 213 8.63 2.81 -15.04
CA ALA A 213 9.34 1.70 -14.42
C ALA A 213 8.43 0.49 -14.14
N GLU A 214 7.20 0.73 -13.66
CA GLU A 214 6.19 -0.31 -13.45
C GLU A 214 5.79 -1.00 -14.77
N LEU A 215 5.64 -0.23 -15.84
CA LEU A 215 5.35 -0.81 -17.16
C LEU A 215 6.49 -1.68 -17.68
N LEU A 216 7.73 -1.22 -17.53
CA LEU A 216 8.91 -1.99 -17.92
C LEU A 216 8.99 -3.33 -17.20
N GLN A 217 8.52 -3.41 -15.94
CA GLN A 217 8.48 -4.67 -15.17
C GLN A 217 7.42 -5.66 -15.66
N ARG A 218 6.45 -5.22 -16.47
CA ARG A 218 5.44 -6.11 -17.03
C ARG A 218 6.05 -6.95 -18.14
N GLY A 219 6.04 -8.27 -17.97
CA GLY A 219 6.61 -9.23 -18.93
C GLY A 219 5.98 -9.21 -20.33
N SER A 220 4.81 -8.58 -20.48
CA SER A 220 4.04 -8.54 -21.74
C SER A 220 4.43 -7.43 -22.71
N LEU A 221 5.44 -6.61 -22.41
CA LEU A 221 5.88 -5.55 -23.30
C LEU A 221 6.66 -6.12 -24.50
N TYR A 222 6.24 -5.74 -25.72
CA TYR A 222 6.99 -6.06 -26.91
C TYR A 222 8.26 -5.20 -27.05
N PRO A 223 9.29 -5.65 -27.78
CA PRO A 223 10.64 -5.06 -27.80
C PRO A 223 10.66 -3.56 -28.11
N HIS A 224 9.91 -3.12 -29.13
CA HIS A 224 9.87 -1.69 -29.51
C HIS A 224 9.33 -0.80 -28.38
N ALA A 225 8.23 -1.21 -27.71
CA ALA A 225 7.69 -0.42 -26.59
C ALA A 225 8.69 -0.31 -25.44
N ARG A 226 9.43 -1.38 -25.16
CA ARG A 226 10.50 -1.35 -24.14
C ARG A 226 11.60 -0.36 -24.51
N LEU A 227 12.04 -0.37 -25.74
CA LEU A 227 13.05 0.59 -26.24
C LEU A 227 12.57 2.03 -26.08
N VAL A 228 11.34 2.33 -26.51
CA VAL A 228 10.77 3.68 -26.42
C VAL A 228 10.69 4.14 -24.96
N LEU A 229 10.22 3.28 -24.04
CA LEU A 229 10.14 3.59 -22.61
C LEU A 229 11.52 3.85 -22.00
N LEU A 230 12.53 3.05 -22.34
CA LEU A 230 13.90 3.28 -21.86
C LEU A 230 14.46 4.60 -22.37
N ARG A 231 14.25 4.92 -23.66
CA ARG A 231 14.60 6.21 -24.23
C ARG A 231 13.86 7.38 -23.55
N THR A 232 12.58 7.19 -23.22
CA THR A 232 11.80 8.18 -22.48
C THR A 232 12.44 8.46 -21.11
N LEU A 233 12.80 7.42 -20.35
CA LEU A 233 13.52 7.61 -19.07
C LEU A 233 14.82 8.38 -19.24
N MET A 234 15.57 8.11 -20.29
CA MET A 234 16.82 8.84 -20.59
C MET A 234 16.59 10.33 -20.90
N GLN A 235 15.38 10.72 -21.29
CA GLN A 235 15.03 12.12 -21.59
C GLN A 235 14.54 12.90 -20.38
N ILE A 236 14.09 12.23 -19.31
CA ILE A 236 13.66 12.88 -18.08
C ILE A 236 14.90 13.41 -17.35
N PRO A 237 14.95 14.71 -16.99
CA PRO A 237 16.10 15.33 -16.33
C PRO A 237 16.14 14.98 -14.82
N ASP A 238 16.27 13.70 -14.51
CA ASP A 238 16.28 13.18 -13.16
C ASP A 238 17.27 12.00 -13.03
N VAL A 239 18.11 12.04 -12.02
CA VAL A 239 19.13 11.01 -11.74
C VAL A 239 18.50 9.62 -11.55
N LYS A 240 17.32 9.56 -10.92
CA LYS A 240 16.59 8.31 -10.71
C LYS A 240 16.14 7.69 -12.04
N ALA A 241 15.61 8.50 -12.95
CA ALA A 241 15.20 8.04 -14.27
C ALA A 241 16.37 7.44 -15.05
N LEU A 242 17.48 8.16 -15.06
CA LEU A 242 18.71 7.73 -15.75
C LEU A 242 19.26 6.44 -15.13
N ARG A 243 19.30 6.36 -13.79
CA ARG A 243 19.75 5.16 -13.09
C ARG A 243 18.90 3.93 -13.43
N ILE A 244 17.59 4.07 -13.42
CA ILE A 244 16.66 3.00 -13.83
C ILE A 244 16.95 2.59 -15.29
N ALA A 245 17.11 3.55 -16.21
CA ALA A 245 17.41 3.23 -17.59
C ALA A 245 18.72 2.44 -17.75
N VAL A 246 19.78 2.82 -17.03
CA VAL A 246 21.06 2.10 -17.03
C VAL A 246 20.92 0.70 -16.39
N GLU A 247 20.22 0.57 -15.28
CA GLU A 247 19.97 -0.74 -14.64
C GLU A 247 19.23 -1.71 -15.55
N TRP A 248 18.30 -1.22 -16.38
CA TRP A 248 17.60 -2.06 -17.37
C TRP A 248 18.50 -2.56 -18.48
N THR A 249 19.61 -1.91 -18.78
CA THR A 249 20.58 -2.42 -19.76
C THR A 249 21.40 -3.61 -19.27
N THR A 250 21.39 -3.88 -17.95
CA THR A 250 22.09 -5.01 -17.36
C THR A 250 21.19 -6.24 -17.12
N ARG A 251 19.90 -6.14 -17.46
CA ARG A 251 18.93 -7.20 -17.20
C ARG A 251 18.84 -8.20 -18.35
N PRO A 252 19.02 -9.50 -18.08
CA PRO A 252 18.98 -10.55 -19.12
C PRO A 252 17.60 -10.68 -19.79
N GLU A 253 16.51 -10.26 -19.10
CA GLU A 253 15.16 -10.29 -19.67
C GLU A 253 14.95 -9.26 -20.79
N VAL A 254 15.85 -8.30 -20.93
CA VAL A 254 15.83 -7.32 -22.01
C VAL A 254 16.58 -7.91 -23.21
N PRO A 255 15.98 -7.95 -24.41
CA PRO A 255 16.67 -8.41 -25.60
C PRO A 255 18.01 -7.71 -25.82
N GLU A 256 19.03 -8.46 -26.18
CA GLU A 256 20.41 -7.94 -26.33
C GLU A 256 20.50 -6.75 -27.27
N GLU A 257 19.80 -6.75 -28.38
CA GLU A 257 19.75 -5.65 -29.33
C GLU A 257 19.25 -4.33 -28.71
N ILE A 258 18.26 -4.42 -27.80
CA ILE A 258 17.75 -3.24 -27.11
C ILE A 258 18.79 -2.76 -26.11
N ARG A 259 19.39 -3.67 -25.33
CA ARG A 259 20.44 -3.33 -24.38
C ARG A 259 21.59 -2.61 -25.09
N LYS A 260 22.07 -3.17 -26.19
CA LYS A 260 23.13 -2.60 -27.00
C LYS A 260 22.78 -1.19 -27.51
N THR A 261 21.60 -1.03 -28.12
CA THR A 261 21.14 0.28 -28.61
C THR A 261 21.09 1.33 -27.49
N CYS A 262 20.55 0.97 -26.31
CA CYS A 262 20.51 1.87 -25.17
C CYS A 262 21.91 2.21 -24.63
N ILE A 263 22.81 1.22 -24.56
CA ILE A 263 24.19 1.43 -24.10
C ILE A 263 24.93 2.37 -25.06
N GLU A 264 24.83 2.17 -26.36
CA GLU A 264 25.47 3.04 -27.36
C GLU A 264 25.01 4.51 -27.23
N GLU A 265 23.71 4.70 -26.99
CA GLU A 265 23.17 6.04 -26.74
C GLU A 265 23.69 6.65 -25.43
N LEU A 266 23.74 5.86 -24.36
CA LEU A 266 24.27 6.29 -23.06
C LEU A 266 25.77 6.60 -23.12
N VAL A 267 26.58 5.76 -23.78
CA VAL A 267 28.01 5.98 -23.99
C VAL A 267 28.27 7.29 -24.73
N ARG A 268 27.54 7.55 -25.81
CA ARG A 268 27.64 8.79 -26.56
C ARG A 268 27.35 10.01 -25.68
N ARG A 269 26.32 9.96 -24.82
CA ARG A 269 25.97 11.03 -23.88
C ARG A 269 26.97 11.16 -22.74
N ALA A 270 27.51 10.07 -22.26
CA ALA A 270 28.54 10.06 -21.21
C ALA A 270 29.84 10.79 -21.61
N GLY A 271 30.08 10.88 -22.91
CA GLY A 271 31.21 11.69 -23.46
C GLY A 271 31.10 13.18 -23.13
N THR A 272 29.90 13.71 -22.99
CA THR A 272 29.66 15.14 -22.73
C THR A 272 29.06 15.39 -21.32
N GLN A 273 28.53 14.39 -20.66
CA GLN A 273 27.82 14.49 -19.38
C GLN A 273 28.49 13.59 -18.31
N PRO A 274 29.30 14.14 -17.42
CA PRO A 274 30.04 13.36 -16.42
C PRO A 274 29.12 12.59 -15.43
N GLU A 275 27.91 13.11 -15.18
CA GLU A 275 26.93 12.45 -14.31
C GLU A 275 26.47 11.11 -14.91
N ILE A 276 26.25 11.05 -16.22
CA ILE A 276 25.88 9.81 -16.92
C ILE A 276 27.02 8.80 -16.80
N ARG A 277 28.27 9.23 -17.01
CA ARG A 277 29.45 8.38 -16.83
C ARG A 277 29.52 7.80 -15.42
N ALA A 278 29.34 8.62 -14.39
CA ALA A 278 29.38 8.19 -13.00
C ALA A 278 28.31 7.15 -12.69
N ILE A 279 27.07 7.37 -13.16
CA ILE A 279 25.96 6.43 -12.97
C ILE A 279 26.22 5.11 -13.69
N MET A 280 26.63 5.16 -14.96
CA MET A 280 26.96 3.96 -15.73
C MET A 280 28.08 3.17 -15.05
N THR A 281 29.16 3.84 -14.64
CA THR A 281 30.27 3.18 -13.93
C THR A 281 29.80 2.49 -12.66
N ALA A 282 29.00 3.18 -11.83
CA ALA A 282 28.51 2.62 -10.58
C ALA A 282 27.59 1.41 -10.79
N VAL A 283 26.63 1.51 -11.74
CA VAL A 283 25.67 0.42 -12.04
C VAL A 283 26.39 -0.77 -12.65
N TYR A 284 27.27 -0.56 -13.63
CA TYR A 284 27.96 -1.63 -14.34
C TYR A 284 28.98 -2.37 -13.45
N ARG A 285 29.68 -1.65 -12.55
CA ARG A 285 30.49 -2.30 -11.52
C ARG A 285 29.66 -3.23 -10.63
N GLY A 286 28.49 -2.74 -10.17
CA GLY A 286 27.58 -3.57 -9.40
C GLY A 286 27.07 -4.78 -10.17
N ALA A 287 26.77 -4.61 -11.46
CA ALA A 287 26.34 -5.71 -12.33
C ALA A 287 27.41 -6.78 -12.51
N LEU A 288 28.69 -6.39 -12.74
CA LEU A 288 29.81 -7.33 -12.90
C LEU A 288 30.04 -8.20 -11.66
N LEU A 289 29.68 -7.72 -10.46
CA LEU A 289 29.79 -8.49 -9.21
C LEU A 289 28.58 -9.40 -8.95
N SER A 290 27.54 -9.32 -9.76
CA SER A 290 26.35 -10.15 -9.59
C SER A 290 26.64 -11.61 -9.95
N LYS A 291 26.15 -12.54 -9.11
CA LYS A 291 26.27 -13.99 -9.36
C LYS A 291 25.36 -14.51 -10.48
N GLU A 292 24.38 -13.72 -10.87
CA GLU A 292 23.35 -14.09 -11.85
C GLU A 292 23.56 -13.40 -13.21
N ILE A 293 24.73 -12.82 -13.43
CA ILE A 293 25.02 -12.09 -14.67
C ILE A 293 25.24 -13.07 -15.84
N ASP A 294 24.57 -12.83 -16.94
CA ASP A 294 24.77 -13.58 -18.19
C ASP A 294 26.01 -13.07 -18.97
N GLU A 295 26.56 -13.95 -19.81
CA GLU A 295 27.74 -13.65 -20.63
C GLU A 295 27.55 -12.42 -21.53
N GLY A 296 26.35 -12.26 -22.13
CA GLY A 296 26.02 -11.13 -22.97
C GLY A 296 26.03 -9.81 -22.18
N THR A 297 25.52 -9.83 -20.96
CA THR A 297 25.56 -8.66 -20.07
C THR A 297 27.00 -8.31 -19.67
N VAL A 298 27.82 -9.29 -19.31
CA VAL A 298 29.25 -9.05 -18.99
C VAL A 298 29.96 -8.41 -20.19
N ARG A 299 29.75 -8.95 -21.38
CA ARG A 299 30.34 -8.40 -22.60
C ARG A 299 29.95 -6.95 -22.84
N LEU A 300 28.63 -6.67 -22.85
CA LEU A 300 28.12 -5.32 -23.11
C LEU A 300 28.56 -4.31 -22.04
N THR A 301 28.57 -4.69 -20.77
CA THR A 301 29.01 -3.81 -19.66
C THR A 301 30.53 -3.57 -19.69
N ALA A 302 31.35 -4.56 -20.02
CA ALA A 302 32.78 -4.40 -20.14
C ALA A 302 33.14 -3.46 -21.31
N GLU A 303 32.53 -3.66 -22.48
CA GLU A 303 32.68 -2.78 -23.63
C GLU A 303 32.25 -1.33 -23.33
N ALA A 304 31.10 -1.16 -22.65
CA ALA A 304 30.62 0.16 -22.25
C ALA A 304 31.60 0.86 -21.29
N LEU A 305 32.09 0.14 -20.27
CA LEU A 305 33.07 0.67 -19.31
C LEU A 305 34.37 1.10 -20.00
N ALA A 306 34.85 0.31 -20.95
CA ALA A 306 36.01 0.67 -21.74
C ALA A 306 35.79 1.96 -22.53
N ASN A 307 34.64 2.11 -23.17
CA ASN A 307 34.30 3.26 -24.02
C ASN A 307 34.07 4.57 -23.23
N ILE A 308 33.53 4.46 -21.98
CA ILE A 308 33.37 5.65 -21.12
C ILE A 308 34.62 6.00 -20.29
N GLY A 309 35.68 5.18 -20.36
CA GLY A 309 36.90 5.38 -19.59
C GLY A 309 36.74 5.10 -18.10
N GLY A 310 35.91 4.15 -17.73
CA GLY A 310 35.55 3.77 -16.35
C GLY A 310 36.67 3.02 -15.63
N ARG A 311 37.81 3.67 -15.37
CA ARG A 311 38.99 3.05 -14.69
C ARG A 311 38.67 2.53 -13.30
N GLU A 312 37.68 3.06 -12.62
CA GLU A 312 37.21 2.61 -11.32
C GLU A 312 36.65 1.18 -11.34
N ALA A 313 36.33 0.67 -12.52
CA ALA A 313 35.83 -0.70 -12.69
C ALA A 313 36.92 -1.74 -12.96
N VAL A 314 38.19 -1.35 -12.96
CA VAL A 314 39.30 -2.25 -13.21
C VAL A 314 39.31 -3.45 -12.21
N PRO A 315 39.08 -3.28 -10.91
CA PRO A 315 39.03 -4.43 -9.99
C PRO A 315 37.94 -5.45 -10.38
N GLU A 316 36.73 -4.99 -10.69
CA GLU A 316 35.60 -5.83 -11.04
C GLU A 316 35.83 -6.53 -12.39
N LEU A 317 36.45 -5.85 -13.37
CA LEU A 317 36.83 -6.45 -14.65
C LEU A 317 37.88 -7.54 -14.47
N ILE A 318 38.82 -7.41 -13.53
CA ILE A 318 39.79 -8.46 -13.21
C ILE A 318 39.07 -9.70 -12.66
N GLU A 319 38.05 -9.52 -11.81
CA GLU A 319 37.31 -10.66 -11.23
C GLU A 319 36.52 -11.43 -12.29
N VAL A 320 36.05 -10.79 -13.35
CA VAL A 320 35.28 -11.41 -14.42
C VAL A 320 36.11 -11.78 -15.66
N LEU A 321 37.44 -11.84 -15.55
CA LEU A 321 38.33 -12.35 -16.61
C LEU A 321 38.03 -13.80 -17.01
N TYR A 322 37.44 -14.57 -16.07
CA TYR A 322 36.89 -15.87 -16.32
C TYR A 322 35.44 -15.92 -15.91
N LEU A 323 34.61 -16.43 -16.79
CA LEU A 323 33.20 -16.70 -16.51
C LEU A 323 33.02 -18.15 -16.10
N THR A 324 32.23 -18.37 -15.07
CA THR A 324 31.86 -19.70 -14.61
C THR A 324 30.60 -20.14 -15.35
N VAL A 325 30.73 -21.04 -16.33
CA VAL A 325 29.60 -21.58 -17.11
C VAL A 325 29.26 -22.98 -16.62
N THR A 326 28.00 -23.18 -16.22
CA THR A 326 27.50 -24.52 -15.85
C THR A 326 26.92 -25.21 -17.07
N GLN A 327 27.61 -26.23 -17.58
CA GLN A 327 27.13 -27.10 -18.66
C GLN A 327 26.39 -28.26 -18.04
N THR A 328 25.13 -28.47 -18.46
CA THR A 328 24.38 -29.68 -18.13
C THR A 328 24.62 -30.70 -19.24
N ILE A 329 25.42 -31.72 -18.96
CA ILE A 329 25.66 -32.84 -19.89
C ILE A 329 24.56 -33.86 -19.61
N MET A 330 23.70 -34.08 -20.60
CA MET A 330 22.78 -35.24 -20.64
C MET A 330 23.64 -36.44 -21.00
N PRO A 331 23.66 -37.51 -20.19
CA PRO A 331 24.30 -38.76 -20.61
C PRO A 331 23.62 -39.25 -21.89
N GLU A 332 24.40 -39.58 -22.90
CA GLU A 332 23.89 -40.21 -24.10
C GLU A 332 23.05 -41.44 -23.71
N GLN A 333 21.83 -41.50 -24.23
CA GLN A 333 21.01 -42.70 -24.12
C GLN A 333 21.75 -43.79 -24.86
N GLN A 334 22.42 -44.69 -24.15
CA GLN A 334 22.86 -45.94 -24.76
C GLN A 334 21.62 -46.62 -25.32
N GLN A 335 21.57 -46.73 -26.66
CA GLN A 335 20.58 -47.52 -27.35
C GLN A 335 20.74 -48.96 -26.86
N GLY A 336 19.90 -49.34 -25.92
CA GLY A 336 19.80 -50.72 -25.47
C GLY A 336 19.26 -51.57 -26.60
N TYR A 337 20.09 -52.43 -27.16
CA TYR A 337 19.64 -53.48 -28.07
C TYR A 337 18.66 -54.37 -27.32
N SER A 338 17.38 -54.33 -27.70
CA SER A 338 16.34 -55.26 -27.23
C SER A 338 16.51 -56.59 -27.94
N PHE A 339 17.08 -57.55 -27.26
CA PHE A 339 16.95 -58.96 -27.61
C PHE A 339 15.68 -59.52 -26.94
N GLY A 340 14.80 -60.02 -27.74
CA GLY A 340 13.46 -60.47 -27.53
C GLY A 340 13.10 -61.10 -26.16
N GLY A 341 11.87 -60.89 -25.77
CA GLY A 341 11.09 -61.71 -24.84
C GLY A 341 10.94 -61.14 -23.42
N GLY A 342 9.89 -60.39 -23.19
CA GLY A 342 9.20 -60.33 -21.89
C GLY A 342 9.79 -59.49 -20.79
N SER A 343 8.99 -58.46 -20.45
CA SER A 343 8.96 -57.74 -19.15
C SER A 343 9.92 -56.57 -18.91
N THR A 344 9.29 -55.41 -18.67
CA THR A 344 9.74 -54.28 -17.87
C THR A 344 11.17 -53.79 -18.03
N GLY A 345 11.41 -53.00 -19.09
CA GLY A 345 12.63 -52.25 -19.25
C GLY A 345 12.65 -51.09 -18.26
N PHE A 346 13.45 -51.16 -17.21
CA PHE A 346 13.86 -49.98 -16.43
C PHE A 346 14.84 -49.17 -17.30
N SER A 347 14.38 -48.14 -17.93
CA SER A 347 15.23 -47.07 -18.47
C SER A 347 15.82 -46.29 -17.28
N ALA A 348 16.99 -46.64 -16.83
CA ALA A 348 17.78 -45.84 -15.94
C ALA A 348 18.32 -44.65 -16.72
N GLY A 349 17.51 -43.61 -16.91
CA GLY A 349 17.94 -42.31 -17.39
C GLY A 349 19.01 -41.77 -16.45
N GLY A 350 20.25 -41.67 -16.95
CA GLY A 350 21.36 -41.11 -16.19
C GLY A 350 20.98 -39.69 -15.68
N ARG A 351 21.30 -39.40 -14.43
CA ARG A 351 21.05 -38.06 -13.87
C ARG A 351 21.91 -37.05 -14.65
N PRO A 352 21.34 -35.88 -15.01
CA PRO A 352 22.11 -34.82 -15.67
C PRO A 352 23.33 -34.45 -14.81
N ILE A 353 24.51 -34.51 -15.41
CA ILE A 353 25.76 -34.12 -14.75
C ILE A 353 25.95 -32.64 -15.01
N ARG A 354 26.01 -31.85 -13.94
CA ARG A 354 26.35 -30.43 -14.02
C ARG A 354 27.86 -30.30 -13.92
N ASN A 355 28.49 -29.91 -15.02
CA ASN A 355 29.89 -29.61 -15.06
C ASN A 355 30.10 -28.09 -15.10
N THR A 356 30.96 -27.56 -14.24
CA THR A 356 31.26 -26.13 -14.14
C THR A 356 32.61 -25.89 -14.78
N VAL A 357 32.63 -25.09 -15.85
CA VAL A 357 33.84 -24.79 -16.62
C VAL A 357 34.11 -23.29 -16.55
N GLN A 358 35.36 -22.92 -16.36
CA GLN A 358 35.80 -21.51 -16.45
C GLN A 358 36.14 -21.21 -17.93
N VAL A 359 35.48 -20.21 -18.49
CA VAL A 359 35.70 -19.75 -19.87
C VAL A 359 36.36 -18.39 -19.85
N PRO A 360 37.45 -18.17 -20.61
CA PRO A 360 38.08 -16.86 -20.73
C PRO A 360 37.14 -15.81 -21.30
N ASN A 361 37.07 -14.66 -20.62
CA ASN A 361 36.22 -13.52 -21.02
C ASN A 361 37.02 -12.49 -21.80
N GLN A 362 37.05 -12.63 -23.13
CA GLN A 362 37.80 -11.74 -24.02
C GLN A 362 37.35 -10.27 -23.95
N PRO A 363 36.05 -9.92 -23.86
CA PRO A 363 35.60 -8.54 -23.67
C PRO A 363 36.18 -7.87 -22.39
N ALA A 364 36.22 -8.58 -21.29
CA ALA A 364 36.80 -8.05 -20.04
C ALA A 364 38.31 -7.78 -20.20
N LEU A 365 39.03 -8.71 -20.85
CA LEU A 365 40.45 -8.52 -21.16
C LEU A 365 40.69 -7.31 -22.06
N THR A 366 39.85 -7.16 -23.12
CA THR A 366 39.94 -6.01 -24.03
C THR A 366 39.67 -4.70 -23.29
N ALA A 367 38.64 -4.66 -22.42
CA ALA A 367 38.35 -3.50 -21.59
C ALA A 367 39.51 -3.14 -20.65
N LEU A 368 40.12 -4.13 -19.99
CA LEU A 368 41.29 -3.92 -19.13
C LEU A 368 42.45 -3.31 -19.92
N ARG A 369 42.79 -3.85 -21.09
CA ARG A 369 43.85 -3.31 -21.96
C ARG A 369 43.57 -1.86 -22.35
N GLN A 370 42.34 -1.58 -22.76
CA GLN A 370 41.93 -0.22 -23.19
C GLN A 370 41.99 0.78 -22.02
N LEU A 371 41.53 0.40 -20.83
CA LEU A 371 41.48 1.29 -19.66
C LEU A 371 42.85 1.54 -19.02
N THR A 372 43.74 0.54 -19.06
CA THR A 372 45.00 0.58 -18.29
C THR A 372 46.23 0.83 -19.14
N GLY A 373 46.15 0.44 -20.42
CA GLY A 373 47.29 0.49 -21.35
C GLY A 373 48.32 -0.64 -21.15
N VAL A 374 48.07 -1.59 -20.23
CA VAL A 374 48.91 -2.74 -19.97
C VAL A 374 48.25 -4.05 -20.37
N ASP A 375 49.00 -5.12 -20.54
CA ASP A 375 48.54 -6.44 -20.94
C ASP A 375 49.17 -7.57 -20.16
N PHE A 376 48.40 -8.25 -19.36
CA PHE A 376 48.83 -9.48 -18.66
C PHE A 376 48.03 -10.71 -19.15
N GLY A 377 47.36 -10.60 -20.30
CA GLY A 377 46.48 -11.66 -20.80
C GLY A 377 45.42 -12.04 -19.77
N PHE A 378 45.19 -13.33 -19.60
CA PHE A 378 44.20 -13.85 -18.63
C PHE A 378 44.81 -14.15 -17.24
N ASP A 379 46.03 -13.66 -16.93
CA ASP A 379 46.64 -13.82 -15.62
C ASP A 379 46.02 -12.86 -14.59
N GLN A 380 44.99 -13.31 -13.89
CA GLN A 380 44.35 -12.53 -12.84
C GLN A 380 45.30 -12.13 -11.72
N ALA A 381 46.28 -12.98 -11.40
CA ALA A 381 47.23 -12.67 -10.30
C ALA A 381 48.16 -11.51 -10.70
N ALA A 382 48.66 -11.53 -11.95
CA ALA A 382 49.43 -10.41 -12.49
C ALA A 382 48.64 -9.11 -12.51
N TRP A 383 47.38 -9.14 -12.98
CA TRP A 383 46.47 -7.99 -12.96
C TRP A 383 46.23 -7.43 -11.57
N ARG A 384 45.95 -8.29 -10.57
CA ARG A 384 45.75 -7.89 -9.15
C ARG A 384 46.99 -7.30 -8.54
N ASN A 385 48.20 -7.86 -8.84
CA ASN A 385 49.47 -7.34 -8.36
C ASN A 385 49.73 -5.96 -8.93
N TRP A 386 49.63 -5.80 -10.26
CA TRP A 386 49.75 -4.51 -10.93
C TRP A 386 48.80 -3.46 -10.38
N TYR A 387 47.52 -3.81 -10.19
CA TYR A 387 46.53 -2.88 -9.67
C TYR A 387 46.87 -2.40 -8.25
N ARG A 388 47.33 -3.32 -7.38
CA ARG A 388 47.77 -2.94 -6.04
C ARG A 388 48.98 -2.01 -6.04
N GLU A 389 49.90 -2.16 -6.98
CA GLU A 389 51.07 -1.29 -7.10
C GLU A 389 50.68 0.06 -7.72
N ALA A 390 49.92 0.08 -8.79
CA ALA A 390 49.55 1.27 -9.50
C ALA A 390 48.61 2.21 -8.69
N TYR A 391 47.79 1.62 -7.84
CA TYR A 391 46.81 2.35 -6.99
C TYR A 391 47.17 2.29 -5.51
N ARG A 392 48.41 2.00 -5.16
CA ARG A 392 48.90 2.16 -3.78
C ARG A 392 48.70 3.63 -3.41
N SER A 393 47.76 3.89 -2.48
CA SER A 393 47.68 5.20 -1.82
C SER A 393 49.05 5.48 -1.20
N PRO A 394 49.64 6.69 -1.39
CA PRO A 394 50.84 7.04 -0.67
C PRO A 394 50.54 6.84 0.80
N VAL A 395 51.35 5.99 1.45
CA VAL A 395 51.22 5.72 2.90
C VAL A 395 51.34 7.07 3.58
N MET A 396 50.22 7.57 4.07
CA MET A 396 50.18 8.78 4.88
C MET A 396 50.99 8.44 6.16
N ASN A 397 52.24 8.95 6.21
CA ASN A 397 53.14 8.71 7.33
C ASN A 397 52.61 9.51 8.53
N LEU A 398 51.69 8.92 9.28
CA LEU A 398 51.10 9.49 10.51
C LEU A 398 52.08 9.61 11.65
N ARG A 399 53.39 9.39 11.41
CA ARG A 399 54.44 9.67 12.34
C ARG A 399 55.13 10.97 11.95
N ARG A 400 54.54 12.09 12.21
CA ARG A 400 55.27 13.36 12.44
C ARG A 400 54.36 14.34 13.22
N HIS A 401 54.83 14.51 14.45
CA HIS A 401 54.68 15.56 15.45
C HIS A 401 53.48 15.45 16.37
#